data_2e49697a6384a835775f5f9c3800c274
#
_entry.id   2e49697a6384a835775f5f9c3800c274
#
_cell.length_a   1.000
_cell.length_b   1.000
_cell.length_c   1.000
_cell.angle_alpha   90.00
_cell.angle_beta   90.00
_cell.angle_gamma   90.00
#
_symmetry.space_group_name_H-M   'P 1'
#
loop_
_entity.id
_entity.type
_entity.pdbx_description
1 polymer ?
#
loop_
_entity_poly.entity_id
_entity_poly.type
_entity_poly.pdbx_seq_one_letter_code
_entity_poly.pdbx_strand_id
1 'polypeptide(L)'
;FIDIDKNVYTITNDTKVVSKIIEILLIPKLERFARNNGMTLELPSKQNFYPDLTFKDEEGHLFAVDFKSSYYDGNSVNGLTLGSYWGYFRERDTIKNMDYTYNSYSSHTVLGMLYKQSNVGSNEREVYSIDELDIIHSVIEDFLCPAQVENSQRYSWQWKYTQYRRNNKYR
;
A
#
# COMPACT_ATOMS: atom_id res chain seq x y z
N PHE A 1 10.57 -14.14 5.23
CA PHE A 1 11.83 -13.69 5.86
C PHE A 1 12.88 -14.77 5.66
N ILE A 2 14.13 -14.37 5.47
CA ILE A 2 15.27 -15.29 5.31
C ILE A 2 16.29 -14.93 6.38
N ASP A 3 16.78 -15.92 7.13
CA ASP A 3 17.84 -15.74 8.11
C ASP A 3 19.26 -15.97 7.54
N ILE A 4 20.27 -15.84 8.37
CA ILE A 4 21.67 -16.02 7.99
C ILE A 4 22.00 -17.47 7.57
N ASP A 5 21.24 -18.43 8.08
CA ASP A 5 21.40 -19.86 7.79
C ASP A 5 20.62 -20.29 6.55
N LYS A 6 20.02 -19.30 5.84
CA LYS A 6 19.19 -19.47 4.63
C LYS A 6 17.86 -20.19 4.88
N ASN A 7 17.36 -20.15 6.10
CA ASN A 7 16.01 -20.59 6.39
C ASN A 7 15.00 -19.54 5.93
N VAL A 8 13.94 -19.99 5.28
CA VAL A 8 12.82 -19.16 4.80
C VAL A 8 11.64 -19.35 5.73
N TYR A 9 11.28 -18.31 6.44
CA TYR A 9 10.12 -18.31 7.33
C TYR A 9 8.88 -17.85 6.58
N THR A 10 7.84 -18.68 6.59
CA THR A 10 6.55 -18.30 6.00
C THR A 10 5.86 -17.26 6.86
N ILE A 11 5.01 -16.48 6.22
CA ILE A 11 4.16 -15.48 6.89
C ILE A 11 2.74 -16.03 7.02
N THR A 12 2.03 -15.52 8.03
CA THR A 12 0.61 -15.82 8.18
C THR A 12 -0.22 -15.03 7.16
N ASN A 13 -1.48 -15.42 6.96
CA ASN A 13 -2.45 -14.64 6.19
C ASN A 13 -3.06 -13.47 7.00
N ASP A 14 -2.48 -13.13 8.16
CA ASP A 14 -2.88 -11.98 8.96
C ASP A 14 -2.83 -10.69 8.11
N THR A 15 -3.94 -9.97 8.10
CA THR A 15 -4.11 -8.82 7.22
C THR A 15 -3.11 -7.69 7.50
N LYS A 16 -2.68 -7.51 8.75
CA LYS A 16 -1.69 -6.48 9.11
C LYS A 16 -0.31 -6.84 8.60
N VAL A 17 0.06 -8.12 8.69
CA VAL A 17 1.35 -8.62 8.18
C VAL A 17 1.38 -8.50 6.66
N VAL A 18 0.36 -9.02 5.98
CA VAL A 18 0.25 -8.97 4.52
C VAL A 18 0.28 -7.52 4.02
N SER A 19 -0.51 -6.63 4.64
CA SER A 19 -0.54 -5.21 4.29
C SER A 19 0.83 -4.57 4.39
N LYS A 20 1.55 -4.81 5.48
CA LYS A 20 2.87 -4.22 5.68
C LYS A 20 3.91 -4.72 4.70
N ILE A 21 3.84 -5.99 4.32
CA ILE A 21 4.73 -6.54 3.29
C ILE A 21 4.43 -5.92 1.92
N ILE A 22 3.15 -5.76 1.57
CA ILE A 22 2.76 -5.11 0.31
C ILE A 22 3.29 -3.66 0.26
N GLU A 23 3.15 -2.89 1.33
CA GLU A 23 3.71 -1.54 1.43
C GLU A 23 5.23 -1.55 1.17
N ILE A 24 5.98 -2.42 1.86
CA ILE A 24 7.44 -2.54 1.70
C ILE A 24 7.81 -2.86 0.24
N LEU A 25 7.06 -3.73 -0.43
CA LEU A 25 7.29 -4.10 -1.83
C LEU A 25 6.94 -2.99 -2.82
N LEU A 26 6.03 -2.09 -2.45
CA LEU A 26 5.61 -0.97 -3.30
C LEU A 26 6.59 0.20 -3.25
N ILE A 27 7.21 0.50 -2.11
CA ILE A 27 8.09 1.66 -1.93
C ILE A 27 9.17 1.76 -3.02
N PRO A 28 9.96 0.73 -3.36
CA PRO A 28 10.98 0.85 -4.41
C PRO A 28 10.40 1.12 -5.80
N LYS A 29 9.16 0.68 -6.06
CA LYS A 29 8.46 0.94 -7.32
C LYS A 29 7.99 2.40 -7.39
N LEU A 30 7.48 2.92 -6.28
CA LEU A 30 7.05 4.30 -6.15
C LEU A 30 8.24 5.27 -6.18
N GLU A 31 9.37 4.91 -5.59
CA GLU A 31 10.62 5.68 -5.73
C GLU A 31 11.09 5.76 -7.18
N ARG A 32 11.00 4.66 -7.92
CA ARG A 32 11.33 4.65 -9.36
C ARG A 32 10.35 5.52 -10.15
N PHE A 33 9.06 5.44 -9.82
CA PHE A 33 8.04 6.32 -10.41
C PHE A 33 8.36 7.78 -10.14
N ALA A 34 8.69 8.16 -8.91
CA ALA A 34 9.05 9.52 -8.54
C ALA A 34 10.22 10.02 -9.39
N ARG A 35 11.34 9.30 -9.41
CA ARG A 35 12.53 9.67 -10.21
C ARG A 35 12.23 9.83 -11.70
N ASN A 36 11.40 8.94 -12.26
CA ASN A 36 11.05 9.00 -13.70
C ASN A 36 10.16 10.21 -14.04
N ASN A 37 9.54 10.84 -13.05
CA ASN A 37 8.63 11.98 -13.23
C ASN A 37 9.17 13.28 -12.61
N GLY A 38 10.48 13.38 -12.33
CA GLY A 38 11.07 14.59 -11.76
C GLY A 38 10.60 14.87 -10.32
N MET A 39 10.27 13.85 -9.58
CA MET A 39 9.81 13.97 -8.20
C MET A 39 10.74 13.24 -7.23
N THR A 40 10.72 13.65 -5.98
CA THR A 40 11.29 12.92 -4.85
C THR A 40 10.17 12.23 -4.04
N LEU A 41 10.51 11.13 -3.39
CA LEU A 41 9.63 10.45 -2.45
C LEU A 41 10.18 10.65 -1.04
N GLU A 42 9.34 11.14 -0.15
CA GLU A 42 9.64 11.32 1.27
C GLU A 42 8.77 10.39 2.11
N LEU A 43 9.39 9.64 3.00
CA LEU A 43 8.67 8.86 4.02
C LEU A 43 8.44 9.72 5.26
N PRO A 44 7.36 9.48 6.02
CA PRO A 44 7.09 10.25 7.22
C PRO A 44 8.21 10.09 8.26
N SER A 45 8.49 11.15 9.02
CA SER A 45 9.53 11.16 10.04
C SER A 45 9.26 10.18 11.19
N LYS A 46 8.00 9.77 11.39
CA LYS A 46 7.58 8.80 12.41
C LYS A 46 6.55 7.82 11.83
N GLN A 47 6.61 6.58 12.30
CA GLN A 47 5.83 5.45 11.79
C GLN A 47 4.31 5.69 11.70
N ASN A 48 3.74 6.49 12.59
CA ASN A 48 2.30 6.72 12.67
C ASN A 48 1.88 8.09 12.12
N PHE A 49 2.76 8.76 11.39
CA PHE A 49 2.45 10.04 10.79
C PHE A 49 1.70 9.84 9.47
N TYR A 50 0.82 10.78 9.19
CA TYR A 50 0.12 10.91 7.92
C TYR A 50 0.89 11.88 7.01
N PRO A 51 0.93 11.63 5.70
CA PRO A 51 0.52 10.43 4.97
C PRO A 51 1.56 9.30 5.07
N ASP A 52 1.26 8.12 4.51
CA ASP A 52 2.22 7.01 4.45
C ASP A 52 3.45 7.34 3.60
N LEU A 53 3.30 8.20 2.59
CA LEU A 53 4.41 8.83 1.85
C LEU A 53 3.97 10.15 1.20
N THR A 54 4.95 10.97 0.87
CA THR A 54 4.78 12.25 0.16
C THR A 54 5.62 12.23 -1.11
N PHE A 55 5.01 12.56 -2.27
CA PHE A 55 5.79 12.97 -3.42
C PHE A 55 5.97 14.50 -3.40
N LYS A 56 7.15 14.93 -3.81
CA LYS A 56 7.48 16.34 -3.94
C LYS A 56 8.09 16.58 -5.31
N ASP A 57 7.53 17.52 -6.07
CA ASP A 57 8.07 17.90 -7.37
C ASP A 57 9.21 18.94 -7.26
N GLU A 58 9.80 19.30 -8.39
CA GLU A 58 10.90 20.30 -8.47
C GLU A 58 10.45 21.72 -8.07
N GLU A 59 9.16 22.01 -8.16
CA GLU A 59 8.56 23.29 -7.76
C GLU A 59 8.24 23.35 -6.26
N GLY A 60 8.36 22.21 -5.57
CA GLY A 60 8.11 22.08 -4.13
C GLY A 60 6.66 21.74 -3.78
N HIS A 61 5.80 21.43 -4.75
CA HIS A 61 4.45 20.97 -4.47
C HIS A 61 4.47 19.58 -3.82
N LEU A 62 3.60 19.38 -2.83
CA LEU A 62 3.49 18.17 -2.07
C LEU A 62 2.24 17.39 -2.49
N PHE A 63 2.39 16.07 -2.64
CA PHE A 63 1.30 15.15 -3.00
C PHE A 63 1.27 14.02 -1.98
N ALA A 64 0.22 13.97 -1.17
CA ALA A 64 0.03 12.95 -0.14
C ALA A 64 -0.44 11.64 -0.74
N VAL A 65 0.15 10.53 -0.32
CA VAL A 65 -0.32 9.18 -0.64
C VAL A 65 -0.51 8.38 0.63
N ASP A 66 -1.71 7.85 0.81
CA ASP A 66 -2.11 7.04 1.95
C ASP A 66 -2.48 5.63 1.46
N PHE A 67 -1.87 4.61 2.06
CA PHE A 67 -2.11 3.23 1.71
C PHE A 67 -3.31 2.69 2.46
N LYS A 68 -4.19 2.06 1.73
CA LYS A 68 -5.31 1.32 2.32
C LYS A 68 -5.39 -0.06 1.72
N SER A 69 -5.30 -1.06 2.57
CA SER A 69 -5.36 -2.46 2.15
C SER A 69 -6.64 -3.12 2.61
N SER A 70 -7.13 -4.02 1.79
CA SER A 70 -8.23 -4.92 2.12
C SER A 70 -8.14 -6.18 1.30
N TYR A 71 -8.83 -7.21 1.74
CA TYR A 71 -8.99 -8.43 0.97
C TYR A 71 -10.40 -8.52 0.38
N TYR A 72 -10.52 -9.30 -0.67
CA TYR A 72 -11.81 -9.61 -1.27
C TYR A 72 -12.02 -11.12 -1.35
N ASP A 73 -13.28 -11.51 -1.28
CA ASP A 73 -13.72 -12.89 -1.47
C ASP A 73 -14.84 -12.91 -2.50
N GLY A 74 -14.58 -13.56 -3.65
CA GLY A 74 -15.50 -13.57 -4.77
C GLY A 74 -15.87 -12.16 -5.25
N ASN A 75 -17.11 -11.75 -5.03
CA ASN A 75 -17.65 -10.46 -5.49
C ASN A 75 -17.72 -9.39 -4.39
N SER A 76 -17.31 -9.71 -3.16
CA SER A 76 -17.37 -8.76 -2.06
C SER A 76 -15.98 -8.32 -1.63
N VAL A 77 -15.81 -7.00 -1.47
CA VAL A 77 -14.61 -6.40 -0.90
C VAL A 77 -14.87 -6.10 0.56
N ASN A 78 -13.99 -6.54 1.44
CA ASN A 78 -14.04 -6.14 2.84
C ASN A 78 -13.80 -4.63 2.94
N GLY A 79 -14.56 -3.94 3.79
CA GLY A 79 -14.57 -2.48 3.81
C GLY A 79 -13.17 -1.87 4.02
N LEU A 80 -12.85 -0.84 3.26
CA LEU A 80 -11.68 0.00 3.51
C LEU A 80 -12.07 1.05 4.56
N THR A 81 -11.33 1.10 5.67
CA THR A 81 -11.56 2.11 6.70
C THR A 81 -10.64 3.31 6.46
N LEU A 82 -11.19 4.50 6.47
CA LEU A 82 -10.41 5.73 6.31
C LEU A 82 -9.63 6.11 7.58
N GLY A 83 -9.94 5.47 8.73
CA GLY A 83 -9.21 5.65 9.98
C GLY A 83 -9.14 7.10 10.45
N SER A 84 -7.93 7.55 10.82
CA SER A 84 -7.66 8.92 11.30
C SER A 84 -7.75 10.01 10.22
N TYR A 85 -7.87 9.64 8.96
CA TYR A 85 -7.97 10.56 7.82
C TYR A 85 -9.07 11.63 8.00
N TRP A 86 -10.23 11.24 8.56
CA TRP A 86 -11.31 12.18 8.88
C TRP A 86 -10.90 13.30 9.84
N GLY A 87 -10.00 13.03 10.78
CA GLY A 87 -9.48 14.03 11.70
C GLY A 87 -8.69 15.11 10.95
N TYR A 88 -7.78 14.70 10.08
CA TYR A 88 -6.94 15.62 9.28
C TYR A 88 -7.77 16.44 8.30
N PHE A 89 -8.76 15.82 7.67
CA PHE A 89 -9.68 16.53 6.79
C PHE A 89 -10.48 17.63 7.48
N ARG A 90 -10.82 17.46 8.77
CA ARG A 90 -11.55 18.47 9.56
C ARG A 90 -10.63 19.55 10.11
N GLU A 91 -9.43 19.19 10.54
CA GLU A 91 -8.47 20.08 11.17
C GLU A 91 -7.25 20.28 10.26
N ARG A 92 -7.47 20.91 9.12
CA ARG A 92 -6.53 20.97 8.00
C ARG A 92 -5.21 21.68 8.29
N ASP A 93 -5.19 22.54 9.31
CA ASP A 93 -4.00 23.31 9.71
C ASP A 93 -3.26 22.67 10.89
N THR A 94 -3.73 21.51 11.36
CA THR A 94 -3.04 20.78 12.42
C THR A 94 -1.73 20.18 11.90
N ILE A 95 -0.72 20.12 12.78
CA ILE A 95 0.55 19.41 12.56
C ILE A 95 0.63 18.14 13.41
N LYS A 96 -0.45 17.78 14.12
CA LYS A 96 -0.46 16.61 14.98
C LYS A 96 -0.33 15.33 14.17
N ASN A 97 0.74 14.57 14.41
CA ASN A 97 1.08 13.35 13.67
C ASN A 97 1.23 13.57 12.15
N MET A 98 1.81 14.69 11.75
CA MET A 98 2.11 15.03 10.37
C MET A 98 3.43 15.79 10.29
N ASP A 99 4.15 15.64 9.19
CA ASP A 99 5.35 16.44 8.90
C ASP A 99 4.98 17.77 8.23
N TYR A 100 3.89 17.78 7.46
CA TYR A 100 3.31 18.95 6.80
C TYR A 100 1.83 19.03 7.15
N THR A 101 1.24 20.24 7.19
CA THR A 101 -0.19 20.39 7.41
C THR A 101 -1.01 19.79 6.25
N TYR A 102 -2.23 19.39 6.48
CA TYR A 102 -3.11 18.87 5.44
C TYR A 102 -3.25 19.83 4.25
N ASN A 103 -3.38 21.14 4.55
CA ASN A 103 -3.49 22.19 3.51
C ASN A 103 -2.21 22.44 2.71
N SER A 104 -1.06 21.94 3.15
CA SER A 104 0.21 22.07 2.40
C SER A 104 0.25 21.15 1.19
N TYR A 105 -0.60 20.15 1.12
CA TYR A 105 -0.63 19.21 0.01
C TYR A 105 -1.51 19.70 -1.14
N SER A 106 -0.98 19.62 -2.35
CA SER A 106 -1.72 19.92 -3.59
C SER A 106 -2.79 18.87 -3.89
N SER A 107 -2.57 17.63 -3.47
CA SER A 107 -3.56 16.56 -3.55
C SER A 107 -3.35 15.50 -2.49
N HIS A 108 -4.43 14.78 -2.19
CA HIS A 108 -4.43 13.60 -1.33
C HIS A 108 -4.92 12.41 -2.15
N THR A 109 -4.11 11.37 -2.22
CA THR A 109 -4.39 10.15 -2.98
C THR A 109 -4.47 8.97 -2.03
N VAL A 110 -5.56 8.22 -2.10
CA VAL A 110 -5.64 6.90 -1.46
C VAL A 110 -5.23 5.84 -2.47
N LEU A 111 -4.16 5.13 -2.18
CA LEU A 111 -3.72 3.99 -2.95
C LEU A 111 -4.27 2.71 -2.33
N GLY A 112 -5.32 2.17 -2.95
CA GLY A 112 -5.94 0.93 -2.52
C GLY A 112 -5.07 -0.28 -2.86
N MET A 113 -4.99 -1.23 -1.94
CA MET A 113 -4.30 -2.50 -2.13
C MET A 113 -5.29 -3.61 -1.85
N LEU A 114 -5.89 -4.15 -2.91
CA LEU A 114 -6.87 -5.23 -2.79
C LEU A 114 -6.22 -6.55 -3.16
N TYR A 115 -6.36 -7.56 -2.31
CA TYR A 115 -5.82 -8.87 -2.56
C TYR A 115 -6.84 -9.95 -2.20
N LYS A 116 -6.68 -11.10 -2.82
CA LYS A 116 -7.42 -12.31 -2.43
C LYS A 116 -6.53 -13.14 -1.53
N GLN A 117 -7.07 -13.57 -0.37
CA GLN A 117 -6.34 -14.50 0.50
C GLN A 117 -6.30 -15.88 -0.16
N SER A 118 -5.14 -16.54 -0.09
CA SER A 118 -5.02 -17.92 -0.56
C SER A 118 -5.71 -18.87 0.40
N ASN A 119 -6.51 -19.78 -0.15
CA ASN A 119 -7.14 -20.87 0.61
C ASN A 119 -6.28 -22.14 0.66
N VAL A 120 -5.11 -22.13 0.00
CA VAL A 120 -4.19 -23.25 0.04
C VAL A 120 -3.55 -23.28 1.41
N GLY A 121 -3.82 -24.34 2.15
CA GLY A 121 -3.54 -24.61 3.55
C GLY A 121 -2.46 -23.73 4.16
N SER A 122 -2.83 -23.03 5.22
CA SER A 122 -1.92 -22.16 5.94
C SER A 122 -0.80 -23.01 6.55
N ASN A 123 0.28 -23.17 5.82
CA ASN A 123 1.56 -23.60 6.40
C ASN A 123 2.10 -22.43 7.24
N GLU A 124 1.25 -22.00 8.19
CA GLU A 124 1.62 -20.94 9.12
C GLU A 124 2.76 -21.46 9.99
N ARG A 125 3.82 -20.68 10.04
CA ARG A 125 5.01 -20.93 10.87
C ARG A 125 5.86 -22.13 10.44
N GLU A 126 5.83 -22.50 9.17
CA GLU A 126 6.79 -23.43 8.62
C GLU A 126 8.10 -22.74 8.25
N VAL A 127 9.18 -23.51 8.35
CA VAL A 127 10.51 -23.09 7.99
C VAL A 127 11.00 -23.98 6.85
N TYR A 128 11.41 -23.36 5.76
CA TYR A 128 11.91 -24.02 4.57
C TYR A 128 13.36 -23.66 4.34
N SER A 129 14.08 -24.50 3.62
CA SER A 129 15.37 -24.12 3.04
C SER A 129 15.15 -23.16 1.87
N ILE A 130 16.14 -22.32 1.55
CA ILE A 130 16.10 -21.47 0.35
C ILE A 130 15.98 -22.27 -0.94
N ASP A 131 16.41 -23.54 -0.93
CA ASP A 131 16.33 -24.45 -2.07
C ASP A 131 14.90 -25.03 -2.27
N GLU A 132 13.99 -24.78 -1.32
CA GLU A 132 12.62 -25.26 -1.33
C GLU A 132 11.58 -24.18 -1.70
N LEU A 133 12.02 -23.07 -2.29
CA LEU A 133 11.14 -21.95 -2.64
C LEU A 133 9.97 -22.34 -3.54
N ASP A 134 10.15 -23.35 -4.37
CA ASP A 134 9.14 -23.79 -5.35
C ASP A 134 7.90 -24.42 -4.69
N ILE A 135 8.04 -24.94 -3.47
CA ILE A 135 6.93 -25.58 -2.74
C ILE A 135 6.24 -24.62 -1.75
N ILE A 136 6.76 -23.42 -1.57
CA ILE A 136 6.16 -22.42 -0.68
C ILE A 136 4.95 -21.77 -1.37
N HIS A 137 3.78 -21.98 -0.78
CA HIS A 137 2.57 -21.36 -1.30
C HIS A 137 2.46 -19.89 -0.91
N SER A 138 2.01 -19.06 -1.84
CA SER A 138 1.72 -17.66 -1.57
C SER A 138 0.51 -17.54 -0.65
N VAL A 139 0.57 -16.65 0.34
CA VAL A 139 -0.55 -16.33 1.24
C VAL A 139 -1.61 -15.45 0.56
N ILE A 140 -1.30 -14.90 -0.61
CA ILE A 140 -2.22 -14.10 -1.40
C ILE A 140 -2.30 -14.62 -2.83
N GLU A 141 -3.50 -14.60 -3.39
CA GLU A 141 -3.80 -14.76 -4.81
C GLU A 141 -4.30 -13.42 -5.31
N ASP A 142 -4.05 -13.09 -6.56
CA ASP A 142 -4.46 -11.86 -7.20
C ASP A 142 -4.16 -10.57 -6.40
N PHE A 143 -3.74 -9.56 -7.08
CA PHE A 143 -3.46 -8.27 -6.47
C PHE A 143 -3.95 -7.16 -7.39
N LEU A 144 -4.78 -6.28 -6.85
CA LEU A 144 -5.31 -5.10 -7.51
C LEU A 144 -4.87 -3.85 -6.78
N CYS A 145 -4.41 -2.85 -7.51
CA CYS A 145 -3.94 -1.60 -6.93
C CYS A 145 -4.72 -0.41 -7.55
N PRO A 146 -5.97 -0.16 -7.13
CA PRO A 146 -6.71 1.02 -7.54
C PRO A 146 -6.17 2.27 -6.85
N ALA A 147 -6.16 3.40 -7.57
CA ALA A 147 -5.84 4.70 -7.01
C ALA A 147 -7.05 5.62 -7.09
N GLN A 148 -7.28 6.38 -6.02
CA GLN A 148 -8.30 7.42 -5.97
C GLN A 148 -7.65 8.73 -5.55
N VAL A 149 -7.86 9.77 -6.34
CA VAL A 149 -7.43 11.14 -6.02
C VAL A 149 -8.62 11.90 -5.45
N GLU A 150 -8.43 12.51 -4.29
CA GLU A 150 -9.39 13.46 -3.74
C GLU A 150 -9.17 14.83 -4.41
N ASN A 151 -10.16 15.28 -5.16
CA ASN A 151 -10.23 16.67 -5.61
C ASN A 151 -10.91 17.49 -4.53
N SER A 152 -10.23 18.47 -3.99
CA SER A 152 -10.66 19.35 -2.89
C SER A 152 -11.96 20.13 -3.15
N GLN A 153 -12.57 19.98 -4.32
CA GLN A 153 -13.75 20.74 -4.74
C GLN A 153 -15.05 19.95 -4.91
N ARG A 154 -15.07 18.61 -4.78
CA ARG A 154 -16.34 17.84 -4.89
C ARG A 154 -16.39 16.63 -3.96
N TYR A 155 -17.36 16.60 -3.09
CA TYR A 155 -17.74 15.49 -2.21
C TYR A 155 -18.40 14.35 -3.00
N SER A 156 -17.72 13.67 -3.88
CA SER A 156 -18.25 12.44 -4.46
C SER A 156 -17.17 11.38 -4.57
N TRP A 157 -17.31 10.34 -3.78
CA TRP A 157 -16.49 9.15 -3.83
C TRP A 157 -16.86 8.33 -5.06
N GLN A 158 -16.05 8.39 -6.10
CA GLN A 158 -16.15 7.47 -7.24
C GLN A 158 -14.88 6.61 -7.30
N TRP A 159 -15.02 5.34 -7.01
CA TRP A 159 -13.98 4.35 -7.21
C TRP A 159 -13.79 4.10 -8.72
N LYS A 160 -12.66 4.51 -9.28
CA LYS A 160 -12.25 4.08 -10.61
C LYS A 160 -11.30 2.91 -10.49
N TYR A 161 -11.76 1.73 -10.84
CA TYR A 161 -10.94 0.53 -10.91
C TYR A 161 -10.09 0.58 -12.18
N THR A 162 -8.79 0.69 -12.05
CA THR A 162 -7.86 0.38 -13.14
C THR A 162 -7.43 -1.07 -12.97
N GLN A 163 -8.04 -1.98 -13.73
CA GLN A 163 -7.63 -3.39 -13.74
C GLN A 163 -6.25 -3.50 -14.39
N TYR A 164 -5.24 -3.78 -13.60
CA TYR A 164 -3.99 -4.30 -14.10
C TYR A 164 -4.15 -5.82 -14.27
N ARG A 165 -4.63 -6.27 -15.42
CA ARG A 165 -4.53 -7.68 -15.80
C ARG A 165 -3.06 -7.98 -16.09
N ARG A 166 -2.44 -8.79 -15.24
CA ARG A 166 -1.21 -9.47 -15.59
C ARG A 166 -1.50 -10.39 -16.76
N ASN A 167 -1.00 -10.05 -17.94
CA ASN A 167 -0.85 -11.02 -19.00
C ASN A 167 0.22 -12.03 -18.55
N ASN A 168 -0.22 -13.18 -18.03
CA ASN A 168 0.61 -14.35 -17.85
C ASN A 168 1.05 -14.84 -19.22
N LYS A 169 2.23 -14.38 -19.67
CA LYS A 169 3.02 -15.00 -20.72
C LYS A 169 4.38 -15.34 -20.15
N TYR A 170 4.44 -16.37 -19.35
CA TYR A 170 5.62 -17.21 -19.21
C TYR A 170 5.09 -18.62 -18.97
N ARG A 171 5.04 -19.39 -20.06
CA ARG A 171 5.19 -20.84 -20.05
C ARG A 171 6.66 -21.15 -20.23
#